data_e0c93b2d72bae08bf5d5b5dc42aff3d5
#
_entry.id   e0c93b2d72bae08bf5d5b5dc42aff3d5
#
_cell.length_a   1.000
_cell.length_b   1.000
_cell.length_c   1.000
_cell.angle_alpha   90.00
_cell.angle_beta   90.00
_cell.angle_gamma   90.00
#
_symmetry.space_group_name_H-M   'P 1'
#
loop_
_entity.id
_entity.type
_entity.pdbx_description
1 polymer ?
#
loop_
_entity_poly.entity_id
_entity_poly.type
_entity_poly.pdbx_seq_one_letter_code
_entity_poly.pdbx_strand_id
1 'polypeptide(L)'
;MYKYVLPFICMCLLHLCTIVAQEAASSFRIAELNCENLFDTLHDEGFQDKEFLPSSERKWTSRRYRRKLLMLSKEIASISPTTPPDVIALIEVENDTVLRDLTQRTPLRSLRYKYVMTHSDDPRGIDVALLYQEGGFRPLRTATVNWGHRLNLPNLRTRDLLHVRGLAKSGDTIDIIVHHAPSRLGGRKAQKLRNDISKSLRAYVDSIYTANTTANIIIIGDFNDTPTSRSTKTCLNAVVYDHEDPPKPTDILPGQLYNLANKPKAENGVKASYRYRGHWEMLDQCIVNGNLLLPSNHIHVKNGTLRIVSHQFLLVPDKTYGNFTPWRTYQGPLYKGGFSDHLPIILELQYK
;
A
#
# COMPACT_ATOMS: atom_id res chain seq x y z
N MET A 1 30.64 -37.49 30.30
CA MET A 1 29.54 -37.57 29.34
C MET A 1 29.03 -36.19 28.88
N TYR A 2 29.61 -35.06 29.34
CA TYR A 2 29.14 -33.69 29.00
C TYR A 2 29.98 -32.96 27.93
N LYS A 3 31.06 -33.54 27.41
CA LYS A 3 31.98 -32.86 26.45
C LYS A 3 31.53 -32.86 25.00
N TYR A 4 30.47 -33.62 24.63
CA TYR A 4 30.01 -33.73 23.24
C TYR A 4 28.61 -33.14 22.97
N VAL A 5 27.91 -32.69 24.05
CA VAL A 5 26.56 -32.10 23.90
C VAL A 5 26.59 -30.62 23.48
N LEU A 6 27.61 -29.87 23.98
CA LEU A 6 27.74 -28.43 23.70
C LEU A 6 28.02 -28.09 22.21
N PRO A 7 28.92 -28.82 21.48
CA PRO A 7 29.16 -28.54 20.07
C PRO A 7 27.95 -28.89 19.17
N PHE A 8 27.13 -29.90 19.58
CA PHE A 8 25.96 -30.28 18.79
C PHE A 8 24.82 -29.25 18.91
N ILE A 9 24.61 -28.67 20.10
CA ILE A 9 23.62 -27.62 20.34
C ILE A 9 24.02 -26.33 19.60
N CYS A 10 25.32 -25.99 19.61
CA CYS A 10 25.84 -24.81 18.92
C CYS A 10 25.70 -24.95 17.38
N MET A 11 25.92 -26.16 16.84
CA MET A 11 25.80 -26.46 15.43
C MET A 11 24.30 -26.44 14.98
N CYS A 12 23.39 -26.93 15.81
CA CYS A 12 21.95 -26.85 15.53
C CYS A 12 21.44 -25.41 15.60
N LEU A 13 21.91 -24.59 16.53
CA LEU A 13 21.55 -23.17 16.62
C LEU A 13 22.10 -22.36 15.44
N LEU A 14 23.30 -22.64 14.96
CA LEU A 14 23.88 -22.05 13.77
C LEU A 14 23.10 -22.42 12.49
N HIS A 15 22.65 -23.67 12.36
CA HIS A 15 21.82 -24.10 11.22
C HIS A 15 20.42 -23.47 11.26
N LEU A 16 19.78 -23.35 12.43
CA LEU A 16 18.51 -22.64 12.59
C LEU A 16 18.64 -21.14 12.25
N CYS A 17 19.71 -20.48 12.69
CA CYS A 17 19.98 -19.07 12.33
C CYS A 17 20.21 -18.89 10.83
N THR A 18 20.91 -19.81 10.16
CA THR A 18 21.14 -19.74 8.71
C THR A 18 19.87 -19.98 7.91
N ILE A 19 19.00 -20.92 8.33
CA ILE A 19 17.72 -21.18 7.66
C ILE A 19 16.78 -19.95 7.78
N VAL A 20 16.66 -19.34 8.94
CA VAL A 20 15.85 -18.14 9.15
C VAL A 20 16.42 -16.93 8.39
N ALA A 21 17.74 -16.77 8.36
CA ALA A 21 18.40 -15.70 7.60
C ALA A 21 18.26 -15.90 6.08
N GLN A 22 18.32 -17.15 5.60
CA GLN A 22 18.16 -17.49 4.19
C GLN A 22 16.71 -17.29 3.72
N GLU A 23 15.72 -17.62 4.54
CA GLU A 23 14.30 -17.36 4.21
C GLU A 23 13.98 -15.85 4.18
N ALA A 24 14.57 -15.06 5.07
CA ALA A 24 14.46 -13.61 5.06
C ALA A 24 15.19 -12.97 3.84
N ALA A 25 16.31 -13.56 3.40
CA ALA A 25 17.10 -13.09 2.27
C ALA A 25 16.44 -13.39 0.91
N SER A 26 15.56 -14.38 0.84
CA SER A 26 14.88 -14.80 -0.40
C SER A 26 13.47 -14.22 -0.59
N SER A 27 13.12 -13.16 0.12
CA SER A 27 11.81 -12.53 0.01
C SER A 27 11.90 -11.04 -0.27
N PHE A 28 10.97 -10.55 -1.08
CA PHE A 28 10.73 -9.12 -1.34
C PHE A 28 9.34 -8.76 -0.81
N ARG A 29 9.26 -7.72 0.03
CA ARG A 29 8.02 -7.30 0.68
C ARG A 29 7.57 -5.94 0.20
N ILE A 30 6.32 -5.86 -0.23
CA ILE A 30 5.63 -4.63 -0.58
C ILE A 30 4.44 -4.43 0.35
N ALA A 31 4.31 -3.22 0.89
CA ALA A 31 3.18 -2.83 1.73
C ALA A 31 2.49 -1.58 1.18
N GLU A 32 1.29 -1.33 1.68
CA GLU A 32 0.54 -0.11 1.42
C GLU A 32 -0.12 0.36 2.70
N LEU A 33 -0.23 1.68 2.84
CA LEU A 33 -0.91 2.36 3.93
C LEU A 33 -1.54 3.67 3.43
N ASN A 34 -2.84 3.80 3.55
CA ASN A 34 -3.50 5.10 3.50
C ASN A 34 -3.24 5.84 4.82
N CYS A 35 -2.64 7.03 4.74
CA CYS A 35 -2.19 7.80 5.90
C CYS A 35 -3.30 8.60 6.59
N GLU A 36 -4.55 8.55 6.14
CA GLU A 36 -5.66 9.40 6.64
C GLU A 36 -5.23 10.87 6.68
N ASN A 37 -4.96 11.47 5.50
CA ASN A 37 -4.62 12.88 5.33
C ASN A 37 -3.38 13.31 6.15
N LEU A 38 -2.19 12.86 5.73
CA LEU A 38 -0.93 13.32 6.32
C LEU A 38 -0.58 14.71 5.79
N PHE A 39 -1.03 15.74 6.50
CA PHE A 39 -0.75 17.15 6.24
C PHE A 39 0.23 17.72 7.26
N ASP A 40 1.01 18.73 6.85
CA ASP A 40 1.73 19.58 7.80
C ASP A 40 0.78 20.64 8.43
N THR A 41 1.27 21.77 8.87
CA THR A 41 0.45 22.80 9.53
C THR A 41 0.46 24.13 8.79
N LEU A 42 0.95 24.13 7.55
CA LEU A 42 1.05 25.29 6.68
C LEU A 42 0.01 25.18 5.57
N HIS A 43 -0.39 26.32 5.01
CA HIS A 43 -1.31 26.35 3.87
C HIS A 43 -0.49 26.37 2.58
N ASP A 44 -0.77 25.44 1.70
CA ASP A 44 -0.23 25.43 0.33
C ASP A 44 -1.18 26.20 -0.60
N GLU A 45 -0.67 27.28 -1.22
CA GLU A 45 -1.47 28.14 -2.08
C GLU A 45 -2.06 27.34 -3.26
N GLY A 46 -3.36 27.53 -3.52
CA GLY A 46 -4.08 26.84 -4.58
C GLY A 46 -4.77 25.54 -4.15
N PHE A 47 -4.58 25.08 -2.91
CA PHE A 47 -5.20 23.86 -2.37
C PHE A 47 -6.26 24.13 -1.29
N GLN A 48 -7.13 23.16 -1.05
CA GLN A 48 -8.20 23.22 -0.06
C GLN A 48 -7.80 22.49 1.23
N ASP A 49 -6.64 22.84 1.78
CA ASP A 49 -5.99 22.22 2.93
C ASP A 49 -6.29 22.96 4.26
N LYS A 50 -7.07 24.06 4.20
CA LYS A 50 -7.32 24.95 5.37
C LYS A 50 -7.90 24.25 6.59
N GLU A 51 -8.51 23.06 6.42
CA GLU A 51 -8.97 22.26 7.56
C GLU A 51 -7.80 21.67 8.38
N PHE A 52 -6.60 21.60 7.80
CA PHE A 52 -5.38 21.10 8.44
C PHE A 52 -4.48 22.23 8.96
N LEU A 53 -5.05 23.39 9.33
CA LEU A 53 -4.34 24.49 9.94
C LEU A 53 -4.58 24.56 11.47
N PRO A 54 -3.65 25.14 12.23
CA PRO A 54 -3.83 25.33 13.67
C PRO A 54 -5.06 26.17 14.04
N SER A 55 -5.46 27.11 13.18
CA SER A 55 -6.63 27.98 13.34
C SER A 55 -7.95 27.35 12.90
N SER A 56 -7.92 26.19 12.25
CA SER A 56 -9.12 25.50 11.74
C SER A 56 -9.98 24.91 12.87
N GLU A 57 -11.21 24.48 12.55
CA GLU A 57 -12.05 23.71 13.49
C GLU A 57 -11.38 22.42 13.97
N ARG A 58 -10.58 21.78 13.10
CA ARG A 58 -9.79 20.60 13.45
C ARG A 58 -8.65 20.92 14.40
N LYS A 59 -8.25 22.19 14.52
CA LYS A 59 -7.12 22.63 15.36
C LYS A 59 -5.87 21.77 15.11
N TRP A 60 -5.47 21.66 13.82
CA TRP A 60 -4.34 20.83 13.40
C TRP A 60 -3.01 21.51 13.77
N THR A 61 -2.67 21.45 15.06
CA THR A 61 -1.48 22.08 15.61
C THR A 61 -0.22 21.25 15.35
N SER A 62 0.97 21.87 15.43
CA SER A 62 2.26 21.18 15.32
C SER A 62 2.41 20.02 16.33
N ARG A 63 1.70 20.06 17.47
CA ARG A 63 1.67 18.94 18.43
C ARG A 63 0.88 17.75 17.85
N ARG A 64 -0.27 17.99 17.19
CA ARG A 64 -1.07 16.93 16.55
C ARG A 64 -0.36 16.38 15.33
N TYR A 65 0.24 17.22 14.52
CA TYR A 65 1.08 16.81 13.39
C TYR A 65 2.23 15.89 13.82
N ARG A 66 3.04 16.32 14.79
CA ARG A 66 4.13 15.48 15.34
C ARG A 66 3.62 14.18 15.91
N ARG A 67 2.47 14.18 16.59
CA ARG A 67 1.85 12.93 17.05
C ARG A 67 1.46 12.02 15.89
N LYS A 68 0.85 12.56 14.83
CA LYS A 68 0.49 11.80 13.62
C LYS A 68 1.71 11.13 13.00
N LEU A 69 2.81 11.86 12.83
CA LEU A 69 4.07 11.33 12.34
C LEU A 69 4.59 10.17 13.21
N LEU A 70 4.55 10.32 14.55
CA LEU A 70 4.97 9.25 15.47
C LEU A 70 4.05 8.03 15.40
N MET A 71 2.74 8.23 15.28
CA MET A 71 1.78 7.13 15.14
C MET A 71 2.01 6.39 13.83
N LEU A 72 2.10 7.08 12.69
CA LEU A 72 2.40 6.46 11.40
C LEU A 72 3.77 5.76 11.39
N SER A 73 4.80 6.35 11.99
CA SER A 73 6.12 5.69 12.07
C SER A 73 6.07 4.39 12.85
N LYS A 74 5.29 4.33 13.94
CA LYS A 74 5.07 3.11 14.72
C LYS A 74 4.28 2.07 13.92
N GLU A 75 3.24 2.49 13.22
CA GLU A 75 2.43 1.64 12.37
C GLU A 75 3.28 1.02 11.26
N ILE A 76 4.01 1.84 10.50
CA ILE A 76 4.92 1.39 9.44
C ILE A 76 5.97 0.39 9.97
N ALA A 77 6.61 0.70 11.10
CA ALA A 77 7.59 -0.19 11.72
C ALA A 77 6.99 -1.53 12.16
N SER A 78 5.68 -1.60 12.41
CA SER A 78 4.98 -2.81 12.83
C SER A 78 4.47 -3.68 11.69
N ILE A 79 4.48 -3.20 10.44
CA ILE A 79 3.97 -3.94 9.28
C ILE A 79 4.64 -5.32 9.16
N SER A 80 5.95 -5.36 9.36
CA SER A 80 6.74 -6.59 9.39
C SER A 80 7.85 -6.46 10.44
N PRO A 81 7.63 -6.99 11.67
CA PRO A 81 8.52 -6.74 12.80
C PRO A 81 9.93 -7.30 12.64
N THR A 82 10.10 -8.39 11.89
CA THR A 82 11.40 -9.07 11.72
C THR A 82 12.23 -8.47 10.60
N THR A 83 11.59 -8.07 9.51
CA THR A 83 12.26 -7.50 8.33
C THR A 83 11.32 -6.45 7.73
N PRO A 84 11.67 -5.16 7.80
CA PRO A 84 10.86 -4.09 7.24
C PRO A 84 10.54 -4.34 5.76
N PRO A 85 9.38 -3.88 5.24
CA PRO A 85 9.07 -3.97 3.82
C PRO A 85 10.14 -3.30 2.97
N ASP A 86 10.48 -3.90 1.84
CA ASP A 86 11.45 -3.32 0.88
C ASP A 86 10.90 -2.04 0.26
N VAL A 87 9.57 -2.01 0.05
CA VAL A 87 8.83 -0.83 -0.44
C VAL A 87 7.48 -0.67 0.27
N ILE A 88 7.03 0.57 0.43
CA ILE A 88 5.73 0.91 1.03
C ILE A 88 5.07 1.99 0.20
N ALA A 89 3.91 1.71 -0.38
CA ALA A 89 3.05 2.71 -0.98
C ALA A 89 2.32 3.50 0.13
N LEU A 90 2.43 4.82 0.09
CA LEU A 90 1.69 5.71 0.99
C LEU A 90 0.65 6.47 0.20
N ILE A 91 -0.54 6.52 0.74
CA ILE A 91 -1.70 7.19 0.17
C ILE A 91 -2.12 8.35 1.10
N GLU A 92 -2.63 9.44 0.53
CA GLU A 92 -3.03 10.65 1.25
C GLU A 92 -1.87 11.33 1.98
N VAL A 93 -0.79 11.56 1.26
CA VAL A 93 0.35 12.37 1.71
C VAL A 93 0.32 13.73 1.00
N GLU A 94 0.64 14.81 1.71
CA GLU A 94 0.52 16.16 1.18
C GLU A 94 1.69 16.52 0.26
N ASN A 95 2.92 16.49 0.80
CA ASN A 95 4.08 17.04 0.11
C ASN A 95 5.41 16.40 0.59
N ASP A 96 6.53 16.85 0.00
CA ASP A 96 7.89 16.41 0.39
C ASP A 96 8.21 16.68 1.86
N THR A 97 7.66 17.74 2.44
CA THR A 97 7.93 18.10 3.84
C THR A 97 7.41 17.02 4.79
N VAL A 98 6.17 16.55 4.60
CA VAL A 98 5.60 15.52 5.47
C VAL A 98 6.33 14.18 5.32
N LEU A 99 6.79 13.83 4.11
CA LEU A 99 7.56 12.60 3.87
C LEU A 99 8.96 12.68 4.46
N ARG A 100 9.63 13.82 4.31
CA ARG A 100 10.94 14.07 4.96
C ARG A 100 10.81 14.01 6.48
N ASP A 101 9.78 14.63 7.04
CA ASP A 101 9.54 14.61 8.47
C ASP A 101 9.25 13.19 8.98
N LEU A 102 8.44 12.42 8.24
CA LEU A 102 8.13 11.03 8.57
C LEU A 102 9.40 10.16 8.52
N THR A 103 10.19 10.25 7.45
CA THR A 103 11.35 9.35 7.23
C THR A 103 12.60 9.76 7.99
N GLN A 104 12.77 11.05 8.32
CA GLN A 104 14.04 11.57 8.90
C GLN A 104 13.90 12.10 10.32
N ARG A 105 12.68 12.53 10.76
CA ARG A 105 12.46 13.14 12.07
C ARG A 105 11.66 12.28 13.04
N THR A 106 11.34 11.04 12.65
CA THR A 106 10.71 10.02 13.50
C THR A 106 11.66 8.84 13.73
N PRO A 107 11.32 7.87 14.59
CA PRO A 107 12.08 6.63 14.72
C PRO A 107 12.28 5.86 13.40
N LEU A 108 11.43 6.10 12.38
CA LEU A 108 11.54 5.47 11.07
C LEU A 108 12.87 5.78 10.36
N ARG A 109 13.57 6.86 10.77
CA ARG A 109 14.91 7.19 10.26
C ARG A 109 15.94 6.04 10.36
N SER A 110 15.79 5.18 11.36
CA SER A 110 16.67 4.02 11.52
C SER A 110 16.53 3.00 10.39
N LEU A 111 15.38 2.96 9.73
CA LEU A 111 15.09 2.08 8.59
C LEU A 111 15.57 2.66 7.25
N ARG A 112 16.04 3.92 7.22
CA ARG A 112 16.66 4.58 6.06
C ARG A 112 15.81 4.56 4.79
N TYR A 113 14.49 4.67 4.91
CA TYR A 113 13.64 4.80 3.74
C TYR A 113 13.94 6.08 2.98
N LYS A 114 14.09 5.95 1.66
CA LYS A 114 13.98 7.03 0.68
C LYS A 114 12.57 7.01 0.08
N TYR A 115 12.20 8.02 -0.70
CA TYR A 115 10.88 8.08 -1.31
C TYR A 115 10.93 8.72 -2.70
N VAL A 116 9.89 8.42 -3.48
CA VAL A 116 9.43 9.16 -4.65
C VAL A 116 7.94 9.42 -4.48
N MET A 117 7.43 10.56 -4.98
CA MET A 117 6.01 10.91 -4.87
C MET A 117 5.51 11.60 -6.12
N THR A 118 4.20 11.71 -6.25
CA THR A 118 3.54 12.60 -7.23
C THR A 118 3.39 14.01 -6.67
N HIS A 119 3.12 14.96 -7.56
CA HIS A 119 2.70 16.33 -7.26
C HIS A 119 1.51 16.63 -8.15
N SER A 120 0.32 16.24 -7.71
CA SER A 120 -0.90 16.28 -8.50
C SER A 120 -1.69 17.57 -8.26
N ASP A 121 -2.62 17.85 -9.16
CA ASP A 121 -3.56 18.96 -9.02
C ASP A 121 -4.81 18.59 -8.20
N ASP A 122 -4.77 17.57 -7.34
CA ASP A 122 -5.93 17.24 -6.49
C ASP A 122 -6.29 18.45 -5.62
N PRO A 123 -7.56 18.89 -5.62
CA PRO A 123 -7.96 20.10 -4.90
C PRO A 123 -7.64 20.09 -3.41
N ARG A 124 -7.53 18.92 -2.78
CA ARG A 124 -7.19 18.80 -1.36
C ARG A 124 -5.70 18.91 -1.09
N GLY A 125 -4.85 18.78 -2.13
CA GLY A 125 -3.40 18.76 -1.98
C GLY A 125 -2.89 17.42 -1.44
N ILE A 126 -3.53 16.31 -1.81
CA ILE A 126 -3.04 14.97 -1.44
C ILE A 126 -2.49 14.21 -2.63
N ASP A 127 -1.46 13.46 -2.37
CA ASP A 127 -0.70 12.71 -3.34
C ASP A 127 -0.48 11.27 -2.92
N VAL A 128 0.25 10.52 -3.74
CA VAL A 128 0.72 9.17 -3.46
C VAL A 128 2.25 9.14 -3.48
N ALA A 129 2.84 8.27 -2.66
CA ALA A 129 4.27 8.10 -2.59
C ALA A 129 4.67 6.63 -2.51
N LEU A 130 5.91 6.32 -2.86
CA LEU A 130 6.54 5.04 -2.64
C LEU A 130 7.80 5.24 -1.78
N LEU A 131 7.77 4.75 -0.54
CA LEU A 131 8.97 4.60 0.26
C LEU A 131 9.72 3.36 -0.21
N TYR A 132 11.06 3.40 -0.18
CA TYR A 132 11.89 2.25 -0.54
C TYR A 132 13.19 2.20 0.26
N GLN A 133 13.69 1.00 0.53
CA GLN A 133 15.02 0.75 1.09
C GLN A 133 15.98 0.44 -0.05
N GLU A 134 17.10 1.18 -0.16
CA GLU A 134 18.08 1.00 -1.25
C GLU A 134 18.67 -0.42 -1.33
N GLY A 135 18.77 -1.11 -0.19
CA GLY A 135 19.19 -2.52 -0.17
C GLY A 135 18.13 -3.50 -0.65
N GLY A 136 16.86 -3.08 -0.71
CA GLY A 136 15.71 -3.90 -1.12
C GLY A 136 15.21 -3.60 -2.53
N PHE A 137 15.22 -2.29 -2.89
CA PHE A 137 14.68 -1.83 -4.15
C PHE A 137 15.40 -0.57 -4.64
N ARG A 138 15.80 -0.54 -5.90
CA ARG A 138 16.43 0.61 -6.53
C ARG A 138 15.60 1.10 -7.70
N PRO A 139 14.95 2.28 -7.59
CA PRO A 139 14.23 2.90 -8.70
C PRO A 139 15.15 3.10 -9.91
N LEU A 140 14.69 2.68 -11.08
CA LEU A 140 15.36 2.87 -12.38
C LEU A 140 14.67 3.95 -13.20
N ARG A 141 13.35 4.03 -13.11
CA ARG A 141 12.52 5.01 -13.81
C ARG A 141 11.30 5.31 -12.97
N THR A 142 10.97 6.61 -12.84
CA THR A 142 9.73 7.09 -12.23
C THR A 142 8.93 7.85 -13.27
N ALA A 143 7.63 7.63 -13.30
CA ALA A 143 6.69 8.34 -14.15
C ALA A 143 5.42 8.67 -13.37
N THR A 144 4.86 9.84 -13.65
CA THR A 144 3.56 10.28 -13.17
C THR A 144 2.55 10.23 -14.33
N VAL A 145 1.37 9.69 -14.07
CA VAL A 145 0.28 9.65 -15.07
C VAL A 145 -0.84 10.55 -14.60
N ASN A 146 -1.01 11.68 -15.29
CA ASN A 146 -2.10 12.62 -15.06
C ASN A 146 -3.38 12.12 -15.75
N TRP A 147 -4.44 11.91 -14.98
CA TRP A 147 -5.70 11.39 -15.49
C TRP A 147 -6.47 12.42 -16.34
N GLY A 148 -6.35 13.71 -16.03
CA GLY A 148 -6.97 14.77 -16.82
C GLY A 148 -6.48 14.75 -18.25
N HIS A 149 -5.16 14.68 -18.43
CA HIS A 149 -4.54 14.57 -19.75
C HIS A 149 -4.90 13.24 -20.44
N ARG A 150 -4.80 12.13 -19.72
CA ARG A 150 -5.00 10.79 -20.30
C ARG A 150 -6.45 10.51 -20.70
N LEU A 151 -7.42 11.11 -20.02
CA LEU A 151 -8.85 10.99 -20.33
C LEU A 151 -9.38 12.10 -21.24
N ASN A 152 -8.53 13.02 -21.70
CA ASN A 152 -8.92 14.24 -22.43
C ASN A 152 -9.95 15.09 -21.64
N LEU A 153 -9.74 15.23 -20.34
CA LEU A 153 -10.53 16.02 -19.41
C LEU A 153 -9.64 17.10 -18.78
N PRO A 154 -9.34 18.21 -19.49
CA PRO A 154 -8.30 19.18 -19.08
C PRO A 154 -8.61 19.89 -17.74
N ASN A 155 -9.87 19.92 -17.33
CA ASN A 155 -10.29 20.50 -16.05
C ASN A 155 -10.43 19.47 -14.93
N LEU A 156 -10.06 18.22 -15.17
CA LEU A 156 -10.10 17.19 -14.13
C LEU A 156 -8.93 17.38 -13.18
N ARG A 157 -9.23 17.73 -11.94
CA ARG A 157 -8.27 17.80 -10.84
C ARG A 157 -8.48 16.59 -9.93
N THR A 158 -7.51 15.71 -9.90
CA THR A 158 -7.50 14.49 -9.06
C THR A 158 -6.07 14.01 -8.89
N ARG A 159 -5.86 13.05 -7.98
CA ARG A 159 -4.54 12.43 -7.73
C ARG A 159 -4.02 11.79 -9.00
N ASP A 160 -2.76 12.00 -9.26
CA ASP A 160 -2.03 11.32 -10.31
C ASP A 160 -1.65 9.89 -9.88
N LEU A 161 -1.35 9.06 -10.84
CA LEU A 161 -0.80 7.73 -10.60
C LEU A 161 0.73 7.82 -10.58
N LEU A 162 1.35 7.16 -9.61
CA LEU A 162 2.81 7.00 -9.56
C LEU A 162 3.19 5.62 -10.13
N HIS A 163 4.04 5.60 -11.15
CA HIS A 163 4.65 4.38 -11.67
C HIS A 163 6.16 4.40 -11.43
N VAL A 164 6.66 3.42 -10.71
CA VAL A 164 8.09 3.23 -10.44
C VAL A 164 8.53 1.88 -10.96
N ARG A 165 9.35 1.87 -12.00
CA ARG A 165 10.09 0.68 -12.42
C ARG A 165 11.41 0.64 -11.67
N GLY A 166 11.70 -0.47 -10.99
CA GLY A 166 12.91 -0.60 -10.20
C GLY A 166 13.46 -2.01 -10.18
N LEU A 167 14.70 -2.12 -9.75
CA LEU A 167 15.41 -3.38 -9.55
C LEU A 167 15.24 -3.81 -8.09
N ALA A 168 14.60 -4.95 -7.88
CA ALA A 168 14.51 -5.60 -6.58
C ALA A 168 15.84 -6.27 -6.21
N LYS A 169 16.06 -6.53 -4.92
CA LYS A 169 17.25 -7.24 -4.41
C LYS A 169 17.42 -8.66 -4.97
N SER A 170 16.34 -9.23 -5.52
CA SER A 170 16.36 -10.50 -6.25
C SER A 170 17.10 -10.41 -7.59
N GLY A 171 17.35 -9.21 -8.12
CA GLY A 171 17.83 -8.98 -9.49
C GLY A 171 16.71 -8.82 -10.52
N ASP A 172 15.46 -9.03 -10.12
CA ASP A 172 14.31 -8.86 -11.02
C ASP A 172 13.90 -7.38 -11.11
N THR A 173 13.42 -7.00 -12.28
CA THR A 173 12.75 -5.71 -12.48
C THR A 173 11.28 -5.84 -12.14
N ILE A 174 10.76 -4.89 -11.35
CA ILE A 174 9.35 -4.82 -10.96
C ILE A 174 8.81 -3.44 -11.35
N ASP A 175 7.64 -3.41 -11.97
CA ASP A 175 6.85 -2.22 -12.23
C ASP A 175 5.82 -2.06 -11.11
N ILE A 176 6.02 -1.09 -10.22
CA ILE A 176 5.13 -0.78 -9.09
C ILE A 176 4.31 0.44 -9.46
N ILE A 177 2.99 0.29 -9.43
CA ILE A 177 2.01 1.32 -9.77
C ILE A 177 1.22 1.64 -8.51
N VAL A 178 1.40 2.85 -7.96
CA VAL A 178 0.66 3.33 -6.79
C VAL A 178 -0.54 4.13 -7.26
N HIS A 179 -1.72 3.71 -6.82
CA HIS A 179 -3.00 4.26 -7.27
C HIS A 179 -3.87 4.71 -6.10
N HIS A 180 -4.47 5.91 -6.23
CA HIS A 180 -5.52 6.38 -5.32
C HIS A 180 -6.74 6.84 -6.13
N ALA A 181 -7.77 6.03 -6.14
CA ALA A 181 -8.99 6.30 -6.91
C ALA A 181 -9.84 7.42 -6.29
N PRO A 182 -10.68 8.11 -7.10
CA PRO A 182 -11.63 9.11 -6.58
C PRO A 182 -12.57 8.54 -5.51
N SER A 183 -12.76 9.31 -4.42
CA SER A 183 -13.62 8.93 -3.29
C SER A 183 -15.08 8.65 -3.71
N ARG A 184 -15.76 7.80 -2.94
CA ARG A 184 -17.20 7.51 -3.14
C ARG A 184 -18.11 8.69 -2.81
N LEU A 185 -17.64 9.69 -2.07
CA LEU A 185 -18.44 10.86 -1.66
C LEU A 185 -19.04 11.64 -2.83
N GLY A 186 -18.42 11.60 -4.01
CA GLY A 186 -18.92 12.23 -5.24
C GLY A 186 -20.10 11.49 -5.92
N GLY A 187 -20.63 10.42 -5.33
CA GLY A 187 -21.78 9.67 -5.83
C GLY A 187 -21.59 9.10 -7.24
N ARG A 188 -22.61 9.20 -8.10
CA ARG A 188 -22.58 8.64 -9.46
C ARG A 188 -21.50 9.22 -10.37
N LYS A 189 -21.16 10.50 -10.20
CA LYS A 189 -20.07 11.15 -10.97
C LYS A 189 -18.72 10.53 -10.62
N ALA A 190 -18.43 10.40 -9.34
CA ALA A 190 -17.20 9.76 -8.88
C ALA A 190 -17.14 8.27 -9.28
N GLN A 191 -18.27 7.55 -9.23
CA GLN A 191 -18.35 6.16 -9.71
C GLN A 191 -18.01 6.06 -11.20
N LYS A 192 -18.58 6.95 -12.04
CA LYS A 192 -18.25 6.99 -13.47
C LYS A 192 -16.76 7.26 -13.67
N LEU A 193 -16.22 8.26 -12.96
CA LEU A 193 -14.80 8.61 -13.06
C LEU A 193 -13.88 7.46 -12.63
N ARG A 194 -14.19 6.75 -11.53
CA ARG A 194 -13.44 5.54 -11.14
C ARG A 194 -13.44 4.48 -12.25
N ASN A 195 -14.60 4.26 -12.89
CA ASN A 195 -14.70 3.31 -14.00
C ASN A 195 -13.84 3.73 -15.19
N ASP A 196 -13.86 5.02 -15.56
CA ASP A 196 -13.09 5.54 -16.69
C ASP A 196 -11.57 5.52 -16.42
N ILE A 197 -11.16 5.90 -15.20
CA ILE A 197 -9.78 5.78 -14.74
C ILE A 197 -9.33 4.30 -14.76
N SER A 198 -10.15 3.37 -14.27
CA SER A 198 -9.81 1.94 -14.25
C SER A 198 -9.62 1.36 -15.65
N LYS A 199 -10.44 1.75 -16.64
CA LYS A 199 -10.23 1.36 -18.05
C LYS A 199 -8.93 1.93 -18.61
N SER A 200 -8.64 3.19 -18.29
CA SER A 200 -7.40 3.84 -18.72
C SER A 200 -6.16 3.25 -18.04
N LEU A 201 -6.27 2.86 -16.76
CA LEU A 201 -5.23 2.13 -16.04
C LEU A 201 -4.98 0.73 -16.67
N ARG A 202 -6.05 0.01 -17.06
CA ARG A 202 -5.91 -1.25 -17.79
C ARG A 202 -5.10 -1.05 -19.08
N ALA A 203 -5.48 -0.08 -19.90
CA ALA A 203 -4.76 0.22 -21.14
C ALA A 203 -3.31 0.65 -20.91
N TYR A 204 -3.03 1.35 -19.79
CA TYR A 204 -1.66 1.71 -19.39
C TYR A 204 -0.83 0.46 -19.04
N VAL A 205 -1.39 -0.44 -18.24
CA VAL A 205 -0.73 -1.70 -17.88
C VAL A 205 -0.52 -2.59 -19.11
N ASP A 206 -1.49 -2.67 -20.00
CA ASP A 206 -1.37 -3.40 -21.26
C ASP A 206 -0.22 -2.88 -22.10
N SER A 207 0.01 -1.56 -22.12
CA SER A 207 1.15 -0.98 -22.85
C SER A 207 2.50 -1.39 -22.25
N ILE A 208 2.59 -1.51 -20.91
CA ILE A 208 3.80 -2.01 -20.24
C ILE A 208 4.04 -3.48 -20.61
N TYR A 209 2.99 -4.30 -20.53
CA TYR A 209 3.09 -5.73 -20.82
C TYR A 209 3.39 -6.00 -22.30
N THR A 210 2.79 -5.24 -23.21
CA THR A 210 3.06 -5.35 -24.65
C THR A 210 4.52 -4.99 -24.99
N ALA A 211 5.07 -3.99 -24.31
CA ALA A 211 6.47 -3.62 -24.49
C ALA A 211 7.44 -4.66 -23.89
N ASN A 212 7.03 -5.38 -22.86
CA ASN A 212 7.80 -6.45 -22.23
C ASN A 212 6.86 -7.51 -21.63
N THR A 213 6.69 -8.64 -22.32
CA THR A 213 5.83 -9.75 -21.88
C THR A 213 6.32 -10.49 -20.64
N THR A 214 7.57 -10.26 -20.22
CA THR A 214 8.12 -10.79 -18.95
C THR A 214 8.06 -9.78 -17.80
N ALA A 215 7.40 -8.64 -17.99
CA ALA A 215 7.26 -7.62 -16.95
C ALA A 215 6.54 -8.17 -15.71
N ASN A 216 7.08 -7.89 -14.54
CA ASN A 216 6.47 -8.14 -13.24
C ASN A 216 5.74 -6.86 -12.80
N ILE A 217 4.41 -6.88 -12.77
CA ILE A 217 3.59 -5.68 -12.56
C ILE A 217 2.79 -5.83 -11.28
N ILE A 218 2.88 -4.82 -10.41
CA ILE A 218 2.10 -4.69 -9.16
C ILE A 218 1.36 -3.36 -9.21
N ILE A 219 0.05 -3.38 -9.03
CA ILE A 219 -0.77 -2.19 -8.79
C ILE A 219 -1.24 -2.25 -7.34
N ILE A 220 -0.95 -1.21 -6.55
CA ILE A 220 -1.25 -1.19 -5.12
C ILE A 220 -1.77 0.18 -4.70
N GLY A 221 -2.69 0.24 -3.74
CA GLY A 221 -3.22 1.48 -3.19
C GLY A 221 -4.70 1.42 -2.82
N ASP A 222 -5.29 2.59 -2.54
CA ASP A 222 -6.70 2.76 -2.21
C ASP A 222 -7.54 2.93 -3.49
N PHE A 223 -8.30 1.90 -3.82
CA PHE A 223 -9.19 1.89 -4.98
C PHE A 223 -10.54 2.56 -4.72
N ASN A 224 -10.86 2.92 -3.48
CA ASN A 224 -12.17 3.44 -3.08
C ASN A 224 -13.37 2.59 -3.58
N ASP A 225 -13.12 1.36 -3.95
CA ASP A 225 -14.07 0.33 -4.39
C ASP A 225 -13.57 -1.06 -3.95
N THR A 226 -14.45 -2.06 -3.90
CA THR A 226 -14.07 -3.42 -3.50
C THR A 226 -13.50 -4.22 -4.68
N PRO A 227 -12.81 -5.35 -4.46
CA PRO A 227 -12.29 -6.22 -5.52
C PRO A 227 -13.35 -6.70 -6.52
N THR A 228 -14.61 -6.80 -6.10
CA THR A 228 -15.74 -7.23 -6.92
C THR A 228 -16.50 -6.08 -7.60
N SER A 229 -16.15 -4.83 -7.32
CA SER A 229 -16.78 -3.64 -7.90
C SER A 229 -16.54 -3.56 -9.41
N ARG A 230 -17.43 -2.87 -10.12
CA ARG A 230 -17.33 -2.70 -11.57
C ARG A 230 -15.99 -2.07 -12.02
N SER A 231 -15.50 -1.09 -11.26
CA SER A 231 -14.23 -0.41 -11.57
C SER A 231 -13.07 -1.40 -11.59
N THR A 232 -12.97 -2.28 -10.61
CA THR A 232 -11.87 -3.24 -10.47
C THR A 232 -12.09 -4.51 -11.29
N LYS A 233 -13.24 -5.17 -11.12
CA LYS A 233 -13.51 -6.46 -11.78
C LYS A 233 -13.74 -6.33 -13.28
N THR A 234 -14.53 -5.30 -13.72
CA THR A 234 -14.93 -5.20 -15.12
C THR A 234 -14.10 -4.17 -15.89
N CYS A 235 -13.88 -2.98 -15.33
CA CYS A 235 -13.22 -1.90 -16.06
C CYS A 235 -11.69 -2.08 -16.08
N LEU A 236 -11.07 -2.42 -14.94
CA LEU A 236 -9.66 -2.78 -14.87
C LEU A 236 -9.43 -4.21 -15.41
N ASN A 237 -10.48 -5.01 -15.50
CA ASN A 237 -10.43 -6.42 -15.91
C ASN A 237 -9.46 -7.25 -15.03
N ALA A 238 -9.54 -7.04 -13.72
CA ALA A 238 -8.77 -7.81 -12.76
C ALA A 238 -9.60 -9.00 -12.25
N VAL A 239 -9.08 -10.20 -12.46
CA VAL A 239 -9.69 -11.45 -11.96
C VAL A 239 -9.61 -11.43 -10.44
N VAL A 240 -10.72 -11.67 -9.77
CA VAL A 240 -10.75 -11.81 -8.32
C VAL A 240 -10.05 -13.11 -7.95
N TYR A 241 -8.92 -13.01 -7.25
CA TYR A 241 -8.15 -14.19 -6.85
C TYR A 241 -8.80 -14.86 -5.63
N ASP A 242 -9.10 -16.15 -5.75
CA ASP A 242 -9.59 -16.94 -4.63
C ASP A 242 -8.42 -17.62 -3.92
N HIS A 243 -8.19 -17.27 -2.66
CA HIS A 243 -7.14 -17.85 -1.84
C HIS A 243 -7.46 -19.25 -1.31
N GLU A 244 -8.75 -19.62 -1.29
CA GLU A 244 -9.21 -20.94 -0.84
C GLU A 244 -9.21 -21.94 -2.01
N ASP A 245 -9.44 -21.45 -3.25
CA ASP A 245 -9.38 -22.23 -4.48
C ASP A 245 -8.57 -21.48 -5.55
N PRO A 246 -7.24 -21.42 -5.39
CA PRO A 246 -6.38 -20.67 -6.31
C PRO A 246 -6.36 -21.31 -7.70
N PRO A 247 -6.28 -20.50 -8.78
CA PRO A 247 -6.17 -21.03 -10.14
C PRO A 247 -4.92 -21.91 -10.28
N LYS A 248 -5.04 -22.99 -11.03
CA LYS A 248 -3.90 -23.84 -11.34
C LYS A 248 -2.86 -23.05 -12.13
N PRO A 249 -1.56 -23.34 -12.00
CA PRO A 249 -0.52 -22.64 -12.77
C PRO A 249 -0.76 -22.66 -14.29
N THR A 250 -1.38 -23.72 -14.81
CA THR A 250 -1.77 -23.86 -16.23
C THR A 250 -2.85 -22.88 -16.67
N ASP A 251 -3.67 -22.39 -15.73
CA ASP A 251 -4.81 -21.52 -16.00
C ASP A 251 -4.47 -20.03 -15.79
N ILE A 252 -3.25 -19.77 -15.31
CA ILE A 252 -2.75 -18.41 -15.10
C ILE A 252 -2.23 -17.84 -16.41
N LEU A 253 -2.84 -16.76 -16.88
CA LEU A 253 -2.40 -16.03 -18.06
C LEU A 253 -1.41 -14.93 -17.67
N PRO A 254 -0.16 -14.94 -18.18
CA PRO A 254 0.91 -14.03 -17.75
C PRO A 254 0.55 -12.53 -17.77
N GLY A 255 -0.18 -12.05 -18.79
CA GLY A 255 -0.61 -10.65 -18.93
C GLY A 255 -1.92 -10.31 -18.24
N GLN A 256 -2.66 -11.30 -17.70
CA GLN A 256 -3.90 -11.07 -16.98
C GLN A 256 -3.61 -10.47 -15.60
N LEU A 257 -4.45 -9.54 -15.17
CA LEU A 257 -4.41 -9.00 -13.82
C LEU A 257 -5.24 -9.84 -12.86
N TYR A 258 -4.68 -10.07 -11.67
CA TYR A 258 -5.30 -10.83 -10.58
C TYR A 258 -5.33 -9.97 -9.31
N ASN A 259 -6.51 -9.77 -8.76
CA ASN A 259 -6.72 -8.99 -7.55
C ASN A 259 -6.63 -9.88 -6.32
N LEU A 260 -5.55 -9.74 -5.55
CA LEU A 260 -5.27 -10.54 -4.37
C LEU A 260 -6.06 -10.09 -3.12
N ALA A 261 -6.77 -8.96 -3.18
CA ALA A 261 -7.44 -8.37 -2.03
C ALA A 261 -8.80 -9.00 -1.71
N ASN A 262 -9.12 -10.15 -2.27
CA ASN A 262 -10.35 -10.87 -1.92
C ASN A 262 -10.12 -11.74 -0.68
N LYS A 263 -10.78 -11.40 0.42
CA LYS A 263 -10.68 -12.09 1.72
C LYS A 263 -9.23 -12.30 2.19
N PRO A 264 -8.42 -11.24 2.29
CA PRO A 264 -7.04 -11.37 2.76
C PRO A 264 -6.99 -11.86 4.21
N LYS A 265 -5.88 -12.48 4.61
CA LYS A 265 -5.66 -12.90 5.99
C LYS A 265 -5.59 -11.69 6.92
N ALA A 266 -6.28 -11.79 8.06
CA ALA A 266 -6.27 -10.78 9.12
C ALA A 266 -6.45 -11.42 10.49
N GLU A 267 -6.12 -10.69 11.56
CA GLU A 267 -6.25 -11.11 12.94
C GLU A 267 -7.24 -10.19 13.69
N ASN A 268 -7.48 -10.48 14.96
CA ASN A 268 -8.27 -9.65 15.89
C ASN A 268 -9.69 -9.31 15.40
N GLY A 269 -10.32 -10.22 14.62
CA GLY A 269 -11.69 -10.03 14.11
C GLY A 269 -11.83 -9.01 12.98
N VAL A 270 -10.71 -8.53 12.44
CA VAL A 270 -10.66 -7.68 11.25
C VAL A 270 -11.01 -8.50 10.01
N LYS A 271 -11.78 -7.91 9.09
CA LYS A 271 -12.23 -8.58 7.85
C LYS A 271 -11.77 -7.87 6.58
N ALA A 272 -11.37 -6.60 6.70
CA ALA A 272 -10.89 -5.79 5.59
C ALA A 272 -10.05 -4.62 6.12
N SER A 273 -9.46 -3.82 5.25
CA SER A 273 -8.56 -2.72 5.63
C SER A 273 -9.29 -1.49 6.15
N TYR A 274 -10.53 -1.25 5.74
CA TYR A 274 -11.33 -0.08 6.10
C TYR A 274 -12.65 -0.48 6.76
N ARG A 275 -13.11 0.33 7.75
CA ARG A 275 -14.40 0.09 8.40
C ARG A 275 -15.24 1.35 8.47
N TYR A 276 -16.45 1.27 7.89
CA TYR A 276 -17.42 2.36 7.90
C TYR A 276 -18.79 1.90 8.41
N ARG A 277 -19.33 2.60 9.40
CA ARG A 277 -20.65 2.30 10.02
C ARG A 277 -20.83 0.81 10.37
N GLY A 278 -19.78 0.20 10.94
CA GLY A 278 -19.80 -1.20 11.34
C GLY A 278 -19.49 -2.21 10.24
N HIS A 279 -19.43 -1.80 8.98
CA HIS A 279 -19.15 -2.66 7.83
C HIS A 279 -17.67 -2.57 7.43
N TRP A 280 -17.03 -3.73 7.29
CA TRP A 280 -15.68 -3.84 6.78
C TRP A 280 -15.70 -3.84 5.25
N GLU A 281 -14.82 -3.07 4.65
CA GLU A 281 -14.67 -2.94 3.20
C GLU A 281 -13.20 -3.01 2.81
N MET A 282 -12.90 -3.80 1.77
CA MET A 282 -11.54 -3.93 1.25
C MET A 282 -11.32 -2.90 0.15
N LEU A 283 -10.89 -1.69 0.54
CA LEU A 283 -10.63 -0.56 -0.35
C LEU A 283 -9.17 -0.53 -0.81
N ASP A 284 -8.26 -0.93 0.08
CA ASP A 284 -6.83 -1.03 -0.17
C ASP A 284 -6.55 -2.35 -0.87
N GLN A 285 -6.03 -2.32 -2.07
CA GLN A 285 -5.91 -3.49 -2.91
C GLN A 285 -4.48 -3.67 -3.43
N CYS A 286 -4.12 -4.92 -3.66
CA CYS A 286 -2.90 -5.30 -4.35
C CYS A 286 -3.27 -6.22 -5.51
N ILE A 287 -2.97 -5.78 -6.73
CA ILE A 287 -3.27 -6.48 -7.98
C ILE A 287 -1.95 -6.77 -8.68
N VAL A 288 -1.76 -8.00 -9.10
CA VAL A 288 -0.55 -8.43 -9.78
C VAL A 288 -0.88 -8.98 -11.17
N ASN A 289 0.07 -8.95 -12.10
CA ASN A 289 -0.09 -9.70 -13.33
C ASN A 289 0.27 -11.18 -13.14
N GLY A 290 -0.15 -12.03 -14.07
CA GLY A 290 0.04 -13.48 -13.96
C GLY A 290 1.50 -13.91 -13.91
N ASN A 291 2.45 -13.12 -14.45
CA ASN A 291 3.87 -13.43 -14.32
C ASN A 291 4.28 -13.60 -12.85
N LEU A 292 3.75 -12.76 -11.94
CA LEU A 292 4.03 -12.84 -10.51
C LEU A 292 3.28 -13.97 -9.78
N LEU A 293 2.36 -14.68 -10.44
CA LEU A 293 1.65 -15.83 -9.84
C LEU A 293 2.22 -17.17 -10.27
N LEU A 294 3.13 -17.20 -11.27
CA LEU A 294 3.72 -18.41 -11.80
C LEU A 294 4.92 -18.86 -10.95
N PRO A 295 4.84 -19.99 -10.22
CA PRO A 295 5.96 -20.50 -9.40
C PRO A 295 7.20 -20.88 -10.22
N SER A 296 7.07 -21.01 -11.55
CA SER A 296 8.20 -21.22 -12.47
C SER A 296 9.09 -20.01 -12.60
N ASN A 297 8.55 -18.79 -12.40
CA ASN A 297 9.30 -17.56 -12.51
C ASN A 297 10.24 -17.36 -11.31
N HIS A 298 11.34 -16.64 -11.53
CA HIS A 298 12.35 -16.39 -10.51
C HIS A 298 11.76 -15.69 -9.30
N ILE A 299 11.03 -14.59 -9.51
CA ILE A 299 10.26 -13.90 -8.47
C ILE A 299 8.77 -14.16 -8.65
N HIS A 300 8.07 -14.53 -7.58
CA HIS A 300 6.63 -14.78 -7.59
C HIS A 300 5.99 -14.57 -6.22
N VAL A 301 4.68 -14.42 -6.18
CA VAL A 301 3.91 -14.21 -4.94
C VAL A 301 4.02 -15.42 -4.04
N LYS A 302 4.47 -15.22 -2.80
CA LYS A 302 4.54 -16.27 -1.79
C LYS A 302 3.12 -16.65 -1.35
N ASN A 303 2.77 -17.92 -1.55
CA ASN A 303 1.50 -18.51 -1.14
C ASN A 303 0.22 -17.80 -1.66
N GLY A 304 0.33 -16.90 -2.64
CA GLY A 304 -0.82 -16.18 -3.21
C GLY A 304 -1.65 -15.39 -2.21
N THR A 305 -1.11 -15.03 -1.03
CA THR A 305 -1.88 -14.41 0.05
C THR A 305 -1.42 -12.99 0.37
N LEU A 306 -2.37 -12.06 0.31
CA LEU A 306 -2.26 -10.73 0.88
C LEU A 306 -2.65 -10.79 2.37
N ARG A 307 -1.97 -10.03 3.24
CA ARG A 307 -2.32 -9.88 4.66
C ARG A 307 -2.69 -8.46 5.00
N ILE A 308 -3.68 -8.30 5.89
CA ILE A 308 -3.95 -7.03 6.58
C ILE A 308 -3.16 -7.04 7.89
N VAL A 309 -2.45 -5.96 8.16
CA VAL A 309 -1.74 -5.75 9.44
C VAL A 309 -2.74 -5.22 10.44
N SER A 310 -3.23 -6.10 11.32
CA SER A 310 -4.33 -5.80 12.24
C SER A 310 -3.93 -5.99 13.71
N HIS A 311 -2.74 -5.49 14.08
CA HIS A 311 -2.28 -5.55 15.48
C HIS A 311 -3.29 -4.87 16.43
N GLN A 312 -3.46 -5.44 17.61
CA GLN A 312 -4.44 -4.95 18.59
C GLN A 312 -4.29 -3.46 18.93
N PHE A 313 -3.06 -2.93 18.91
CA PHE A 313 -2.81 -1.52 19.21
C PHE A 313 -3.24 -0.55 18.10
N LEU A 314 -3.50 -1.05 16.87
CA LEU A 314 -4.07 -0.27 15.76
C LEU A 314 -5.58 -0.13 15.86
N LEU A 315 -6.21 -0.84 16.81
CA LEU A 315 -7.65 -0.99 16.93
C LEU A 315 -8.16 -0.37 18.22
N VAL A 316 -9.38 0.13 18.17
CA VAL A 316 -10.14 0.58 19.35
C VAL A 316 -11.53 -0.06 19.36
N PRO A 317 -12.16 -0.24 20.53
CA PRO A 317 -13.55 -0.70 20.60
C PRO A 317 -14.50 0.28 19.89
N ASP A 318 -15.34 -0.24 19.03
CA ASP A 318 -16.42 0.53 18.40
C ASP A 318 -17.67 0.47 19.29
N LYS A 319 -17.91 1.54 20.03
CA LYS A 319 -19.04 1.62 20.98
C LYS A 319 -20.40 1.71 20.29
N THR A 320 -20.45 2.09 19.00
CA THR A 320 -21.70 2.29 18.26
C THR A 320 -22.13 1.01 17.55
N TYR A 321 -21.20 0.34 16.88
CA TYR A 321 -21.50 -0.82 16.03
C TYR A 321 -20.91 -2.12 16.56
N GLY A 322 -20.28 -2.10 17.76
CA GLY A 322 -19.64 -3.28 18.36
C GLY A 322 -18.33 -3.67 17.70
N ASN A 323 -17.62 -4.65 18.31
CA ASN A 323 -16.30 -5.09 17.85
C ASN A 323 -15.24 -3.99 17.86
N PHE A 324 -14.22 -4.14 17.04
CA PHE A 324 -13.10 -3.18 16.89
C PHE A 324 -13.19 -2.41 15.57
N THR A 325 -12.61 -1.22 15.56
CA THR A 325 -12.43 -0.37 14.39
C THR A 325 -11.02 0.18 14.39
N PRO A 326 -10.44 0.54 13.23
CA PRO A 326 -9.14 1.22 13.19
C PRO A 326 -9.12 2.45 14.09
N TRP A 327 -8.03 2.63 14.82
CA TRP A 327 -7.85 3.81 15.66
C TRP A 327 -7.37 4.98 14.79
N ARG A 328 -8.33 5.70 14.24
CA ARG A 328 -8.14 6.80 13.30
C ARG A 328 -7.71 8.11 13.96
N THR A 329 -7.19 9.04 13.18
CA THR A 329 -6.76 10.36 13.63
C THR A 329 -7.95 11.25 14.01
N TYR A 330 -9.01 11.24 13.18
CA TYR A 330 -10.25 11.99 13.43
C TYR A 330 -11.49 11.12 13.23
N GLN A 331 -12.53 11.45 13.97
CA GLN A 331 -13.90 10.95 13.74
C GLN A 331 -14.82 12.16 13.56
N GLY A 332 -15.12 12.50 12.29
CA GLY A 332 -15.67 13.81 11.99
C GLY A 332 -14.71 14.92 12.46
N PRO A 333 -15.17 15.95 13.18
CA PRO A 333 -14.30 17.00 13.71
C PRO A 333 -13.53 16.58 14.98
N LEU A 334 -13.89 15.46 15.59
CA LEU A 334 -13.34 15.04 16.88
C LEU A 334 -11.97 14.37 16.71
N TYR A 335 -10.94 14.97 17.27
CA TYR A 335 -9.58 14.42 17.29
C TYR A 335 -9.50 13.19 18.21
N LYS A 336 -9.05 12.06 17.65
CA LYS A 336 -8.84 10.78 18.34
C LYS A 336 -7.36 10.47 18.57
N GLY A 337 -6.48 11.07 17.78
CA GLY A 337 -5.02 10.94 17.89
C GLY A 337 -4.49 9.52 17.66
N GLY A 338 -5.19 8.77 16.83
CA GLY A 338 -4.82 7.42 16.41
C GLY A 338 -3.85 7.38 15.23
N PHE A 339 -3.87 6.27 14.52
CA PHE A 339 -2.98 5.93 13.41
C PHE A 339 -3.56 6.35 12.06
N SER A 340 -4.48 5.55 11.54
CA SER A 340 -5.22 5.78 10.31
C SER A 340 -6.62 5.16 10.42
N ASP A 341 -7.55 5.55 9.55
CA ASP A 341 -8.84 4.89 9.37
C ASP A 341 -8.75 3.68 8.43
N HIS A 342 -7.59 3.46 7.82
CA HIS A 342 -7.22 2.27 7.10
C HIS A 342 -6.19 1.44 7.87
N LEU A 343 -6.16 0.15 7.65
CA LEU A 343 -5.14 -0.76 8.17
C LEU A 343 -4.18 -1.14 7.04
N PRO A 344 -2.88 -1.19 7.30
CA PRO A 344 -1.91 -1.52 6.26
C PRO A 344 -2.15 -2.90 5.67
N ILE A 345 -1.82 -3.04 4.39
CA ILE A 345 -1.74 -4.33 3.71
C ILE A 345 -0.29 -4.65 3.34
N ILE A 346 0.04 -5.93 3.31
CA ILE A 346 1.38 -6.39 2.94
C ILE A 346 1.30 -7.65 2.08
N LEU A 347 2.10 -7.68 1.02
CA LEU A 347 2.33 -8.82 0.14
C LEU A 347 3.80 -9.24 0.22
N GLU A 348 4.06 -10.52 0.24
CA GLU A 348 5.41 -11.09 0.17
C GLU A 348 5.59 -11.85 -1.14
N LEU A 349 6.64 -11.49 -1.86
CA LEU A 349 7.15 -12.20 -3.01
C LEU A 349 8.35 -13.04 -2.56
N GLN A 350 8.47 -14.24 -3.05
CA GLN A 350 9.65 -15.07 -2.88
C GLN A 350 10.43 -15.15 -4.19
N TYR A 351 11.74 -15.34 -4.10
CA TYR A 351 12.61 -15.54 -5.25
C TYR A 351 13.58 -16.69 -4.99
N LYS A 352 14.02 -17.34 -6.07
CA LYS A 352 14.90 -18.51 -6.07
C LYS A 352 16.36 -18.12 -5.98
#